data_daf9b951d42b5df858100de6c85db829
#
_entry.id   daf9b951d42b5df858100de6c85db829
#
_cell.length_a   1.000
_cell.length_b   1.000
_cell.length_c   1.000
_cell.angle_alpha   90.00
_cell.angle_beta   90.00
_cell.angle_gamma   90.00
#
_symmetry.space_group_name_H-M   'P 1'
#
loop_
_entity.id
_entity.type
_entity.pdbx_description
1 polymer ?
#
loop_
_entity_poly.entity_id
_entity_poly.type
_entity_poly.pdbx_seq_one_letter_code
_entity_poly.pdbx_strand_id
1 'polypeptide(L)'
;IQHHFIDEHPASCNAGEPRITHTLPVHMAVAAGHPASALQPHYLVDALTRQLNIQTSAFALNTDWQLKAIPLERTAMNTYQGFTLVFATANLEGVRLAYTGIKKLSVIPSRRFGVLFSGAHDRKFARHCQERLASGTQRFLGISVHELGNLSAPGPGFSADLARLAGNVQRLCGLNSLRNQPEMTHT
;
A
#
# COMPACT_ATOMS: atom_id res chain seq x y z
N ILE A 1 47.21 5.51 50.87
CA ILE A 1 46.35 4.45 50.31
C ILE A 1 45.17 5.17 49.70
N GLN A 2 45.24 5.41 48.38
CA GLN A 2 44.13 6.00 47.59
C GLN A 2 43.36 4.88 46.95
N HIS A 3 42.08 4.74 47.30
CA HIS A 3 41.15 3.86 46.62
C HIS A 3 40.56 4.58 45.41
N HIS A 4 40.92 4.14 44.21
CA HIS A 4 40.25 4.49 42.97
C HIS A 4 38.94 3.68 42.89
N PHE A 5 37.84 4.37 42.98
CA PHE A 5 36.53 3.84 42.61
C PHE A 5 36.41 3.91 41.07
N ILE A 6 36.36 2.78 40.42
CA ILE A 6 36.07 2.67 39.00
C ILE A 6 34.54 2.56 38.91
N ASP A 7 33.88 3.65 38.47
CA ASP A 7 32.47 3.65 38.06
C ASP A 7 32.34 2.83 36.78
N GLU A 8 31.97 1.56 36.93
CA GLU A 8 31.48 0.76 35.80
C GLU A 8 30.06 1.25 35.46
N HIS A 9 29.96 2.10 34.41
CA HIS A 9 28.70 2.35 33.76
C HIS A 9 28.24 1.07 33.05
N PRO A 10 27.07 0.51 33.39
CA PRO A 10 26.51 -0.59 32.62
C PRO A 10 26.19 -0.03 31.22
N ALA A 11 26.91 -0.55 30.20
CA ALA A 11 26.57 -0.35 28.82
C ALA A 11 25.12 -0.83 28.60
N SER A 12 24.21 0.11 28.47
CA SER A 12 22.84 -0.14 28.08
C SER A 12 22.86 -0.74 26.66
N CYS A 13 22.89 -2.07 26.58
CA CYS A 13 22.59 -2.82 25.38
C CYS A 13 21.12 -2.59 25.06
N ASN A 14 20.79 -1.54 24.36
CA ASN A 14 19.54 -1.43 23.63
C ASN A 14 19.59 -2.54 22.55
N ALA A 15 19.19 -3.76 22.93
CA ALA A 15 18.79 -4.77 21.99
C ALA A 15 17.60 -4.18 21.23
N GLY A 16 17.85 -3.67 20.03
CA GLY A 16 16.83 -3.04 19.22
C GLY A 16 15.68 -4.01 19.05
N GLU A 17 14.49 -3.58 19.41
CA GLU A 17 13.26 -4.34 19.17
C GLU A 17 13.22 -4.75 17.69
N PRO A 18 12.83 -6.01 17.38
CA PRO A 18 12.79 -6.49 16.01
C PRO A 18 11.83 -5.63 15.19
N ARG A 19 12.35 -5.00 14.13
CA ARG A 19 11.53 -4.26 13.19
C ARG A 19 10.67 -5.23 12.39
N ILE A 20 9.37 -4.99 12.37
CA ILE A 20 8.45 -5.75 11.53
C ILE A 20 8.49 -5.14 10.13
N THR A 21 8.98 -5.90 9.16
CA THR A 21 9.01 -5.47 7.75
C THR A 21 7.75 -5.92 7.04
N HIS A 22 6.97 -4.98 6.53
CA HIS A 22 5.83 -5.25 5.68
C HIS A 22 6.20 -5.11 4.22
N THR A 23 6.12 -6.20 3.47
CA THR A 23 6.32 -6.17 2.02
C THR A 23 4.98 -6.15 1.32
N LEU A 24 4.72 -5.09 0.56
CA LEU A 24 3.50 -4.91 -0.21
C LEU A 24 3.81 -4.95 -1.71
N PRO A 25 3.38 -5.98 -2.44
CA PRO A 25 3.53 -5.99 -3.89
C PRO A 25 2.57 -4.98 -4.52
N VAL A 26 3.11 -4.02 -5.28
CA VAL A 26 2.34 -3.07 -6.07
C VAL A 26 2.32 -3.55 -7.51
N HIS A 27 1.16 -4.01 -7.96
CA HIS A 27 0.94 -4.42 -9.33
C HIS A 27 0.35 -3.26 -10.12
N MET A 28 0.92 -2.99 -11.28
CA MET A 28 0.50 -1.88 -12.09
C MET A 28 -0.18 -2.35 -13.36
N ALA A 29 -1.41 -1.89 -13.56
CA ALA A 29 -2.09 -1.91 -14.83
C ALA A 29 -1.90 -0.55 -15.50
N VAL A 30 -1.04 -0.48 -16.50
CA VAL A 30 -0.85 0.73 -17.31
C VAL A 30 -1.60 0.52 -18.62
N ALA A 31 -2.44 1.48 -19.01
CA ALA A 31 -3.09 1.45 -20.32
C ALA A 31 -2.03 1.57 -21.40
N ALA A 32 -1.92 0.55 -22.26
CA ALA A 32 -1.08 0.61 -23.44
C ALA A 32 -1.57 1.75 -24.35
N GLY A 33 -0.71 2.72 -24.69
CA GLY A 33 -1.01 3.80 -25.59
C GLY A 33 -1.26 5.18 -24.96
N HIS A 34 -1.21 5.33 -23.64
CA HIS A 34 -1.20 6.64 -23.01
C HIS A 34 0.23 7.00 -22.57
N PRO A 35 0.96 7.83 -23.32
CA PRO A 35 2.33 8.23 -22.96
C PRO A 35 2.42 9.15 -21.75
N ALA A 36 1.32 9.48 -21.13
CA ALA A 36 1.27 10.53 -20.12
C ALA A 36 0.34 10.21 -18.96
N SER A 37 0.47 9.07 -18.31
CA SER A 37 0.20 9.15 -16.89
C SER A 37 1.38 9.93 -16.29
N ALA A 38 1.15 11.17 -15.91
CA ALA A 38 2.16 12.05 -15.30
C ALA A 38 2.76 11.43 -14.02
N LEU A 39 2.22 10.32 -13.58
CA LEU A 39 2.67 9.57 -12.42
C LEU A 39 3.36 8.29 -12.88
N GLN A 40 4.66 8.35 -12.91
CA GLN A 40 5.50 7.18 -13.14
C GLN A 40 5.31 6.18 -11.98
N PRO A 41 5.16 4.88 -12.28
CA PRO A 41 4.91 3.87 -11.26
C PRO A 41 5.96 3.80 -10.15
N HIS A 42 7.25 3.89 -10.49
CA HIS A 42 8.31 3.91 -9.49
C HIS A 42 8.22 5.13 -8.56
N TYR A 43 7.85 6.29 -9.10
CA TYR A 43 7.64 7.48 -8.29
C TYR A 43 6.50 7.29 -7.27
N LEU A 44 5.39 6.66 -7.69
CA LEU A 44 4.30 6.33 -6.77
C LEU A 44 4.75 5.37 -5.67
N VAL A 45 5.50 4.32 -6.03
CA VAL A 45 6.04 3.35 -5.07
C VAL A 45 6.91 4.04 -4.04
N ASP A 46 7.86 4.88 -4.48
CA ASP A 46 8.77 5.61 -3.58
C ASP A 46 8.03 6.61 -2.70
N ALA A 47 7.10 7.36 -3.27
CA ALA A 47 6.31 8.34 -2.54
C ALA A 47 5.40 7.68 -1.49
N LEU A 48 4.73 6.59 -1.85
CA LEU A 48 3.86 5.85 -0.95
C LEU A 48 4.66 5.15 0.16
N THR A 49 5.81 4.56 -0.16
CA THR A 49 6.71 3.95 0.83
C THR A 49 7.14 4.98 1.87
N ARG A 50 7.61 6.14 1.42
CA ARG A 50 7.98 7.24 2.32
C ARG A 50 6.82 7.67 3.20
N GLN A 51 5.63 7.85 2.62
CA GLN A 51 4.46 8.29 3.36
C GLN A 51 4.00 7.26 4.39
N LEU A 52 4.05 5.97 4.07
CA LEU A 52 3.74 4.88 5.00
C LEU A 52 4.74 4.86 6.16
N ASN A 53 6.04 4.97 5.88
CA ASN A 53 7.08 5.00 6.91
C ASN A 53 6.98 6.23 7.82
N ILE A 54 6.64 7.41 7.27
CA ILE A 54 6.38 8.61 8.07
C ILE A 54 5.19 8.39 9.02
N GLN A 55 4.09 7.84 8.52
CA GLN A 55 2.90 7.61 9.34
C GLN A 55 3.13 6.55 10.41
N THR A 56 3.82 5.46 10.10
CA THR A 56 4.14 4.41 11.10
C THR A 56 5.10 4.92 12.16
N SER A 57 6.11 5.70 11.79
CA SER A 57 7.05 6.32 12.74
C SER A 57 6.35 7.31 13.68
N ALA A 58 5.38 8.07 13.19
CA ALA A 58 4.58 9.00 14.01
C ALA A 58 3.76 8.28 15.09
N PHE A 59 3.49 7.00 14.95
CA PHE A 59 2.77 6.18 15.94
C PHE A 59 3.68 5.28 16.77
N ALA A 60 5.00 5.52 16.75
CA ALA A 60 6.01 4.69 17.42
C ALA A 60 5.93 3.18 17.05
N LEU A 61 5.35 2.87 15.90
CA LEU A 61 5.31 1.50 15.38
C LEU A 61 6.66 1.17 14.76
N ASN A 62 7.31 0.16 15.28
CA ASN A 62 8.59 -0.33 14.74
C ASN A 62 8.37 -1.15 13.45
N THR A 63 7.82 -0.49 12.44
CA THR A 63 7.38 -1.08 11.17
C THR A 63 8.11 -0.43 10.02
N ASP A 64 8.67 -1.23 9.14
CA ASP A 64 9.29 -0.79 7.89
C ASP A 64 8.49 -1.29 6.70
N TRP A 65 8.10 -0.37 5.81
CA TRP A 65 7.34 -0.68 4.62
C TRP A 65 8.26 -0.81 3.43
N GLN A 66 8.13 -1.92 2.73
CA GLN A 66 8.80 -2.14 1.47
C GLN A 66 7.74 -2.38 0.39
N LEU A 67 7.59 -1.44 -0.52
CA LEU A 67 6.72 -1.58 -1.67
C LEU A 67 7.55 -2.07 -2.86
N LYS A 68 7.03 -3.09 -3.53
CA LYS A 68 7.67 -3.64 -4.72
C LYS A 68 6.75 -3.47 -5.93
N ALA A 69 7.19 -2.67 -6.89
CA ALA A 69 6.49 -2.54 -8.16
C ALA A 69 6.72 -3.79 -9.01
N ILE A 70 5.64 -4.43 -9.43
CA ILE A 70 5.69 -5.63 -10.26
C ILE A 70 4.80 -5.39 -11.47
N PRO A 71 5.33 -5.43 -12.71
CA PRO A 71 4.51 -5.36 -13.90
C PRO A 71 3.48 -6.50 -13.93
N LEU A 72 2.26 -6.17 -14.35
CA LEU A 72 1.15 -7.12 -14.33
C LEU A 72 1.43 -8.40 -15.14
N GLU A 73 2.24 -8.27 -16.19
CA GLU A 73 2.60 -9.37 -17.08
C GLU A 73 3.58 -10.37 -16.45
N ARG A 74 4.35 -9.93 -15.46
CA ARG A 74 5.35 -10.75 -14.76
C ARG A 74 4.85 -11.39 -13.47
N THR A 75 3.59 -11.17 -13.11
CA THR A 75 3.05 -11.56 -11.81
C THR A 75 2.70 -13.03 -11.66
N ALA A 76 2.67 -13.79 -12.71
CA ALA A 76 2.31 -15.21 -12.66
C ALA A 76 3.26 -16.09 -11.81
N MET A 77 4.41 -15.57 -11.41
CA MET A 77 5.44 -16.31 -10.67
C MET A 77 5.62 -15.89 -9.21
N ASN A 78 4.91 -14.86 -8.74
CA ASN A 78 5.12 -14.39 -7.37
C ASN A 78 4.07 -14.96 -6.42
N THR A 79 4.50 -15.89 -5.58
CA THR A 79 3.72 -16.55 -4.52
C THR A 79 3.44 -15.66 -3.30
N TYR A 80 3.44 -14.33 -3.45
CA TYR A 80 3.13 -13.45 -2.33
C TYR A 80 1.69 -13.64 -1.87
N GLN A 81 1.54 -14.15 -0.68
CA GLN A 81 0.26 -14.16 0.03
C GLN A 81 0.03 -12.78 0.67
N GLY A 82 -1.21 -12.31 0.67
CA GLY A 82 -1.57 -11.11 1.37
C GLY A 82 -2.24 -10.04 0.49
N PHE A 83 -1.91 -8.78 0.75
CA PHE A 83 -2.52 -7.64 0.09
C PHE A 83 -1.76 -7.23 -1.16
N THR A 84 -2.50 -6.99 -2.25
CA THR A 84 -1.96 -6.51 -3.53
C THR A 84 -2.60 -5.18 -3.88
N LEU A 85 -1.77 -4.16 -4.10
CA LEU A 85 -2.22 -2.87 -4.61
C LEU A 85 -2.21 -2.89 -6.14
N VAL A 86 -3.37 -2.71 -6.75
CA VAL A 86 -3.53 -2.58 -8.19
C VAL A 86 -3.64 -1.10 -8.53
N PHE A 87 -2.68 -0.60 -9.29
CA PHE A 87 -2.66 0.77 -9.78
C PHE A 87 -3.10 0.81 -11.23
N ALA A 88 -4.09 1.63 -11.55
CA ALA A 88 -4.66 1.73 -12.89
C ALA A 88 -4.94 3.17 -13.29
N THR A 89 -4.97 3.45 -14.58
CA THR A 89 -5.45 4.73 -15.10
C THR A 89 -6.97 4.78 -15.03
N ALA A 90 -7.53 5.94 -14.66
CA ALA A 90 -8.97 6.15 -14.59
C ALA A 90 -9.56 6.32 -15.99
N ASN A 91 -9.64 5.24 -16.75
CA ASN A 91 -10.32 5.13 -18.04
C ASN A 91 -10.80 3.69 -18.26
N LEU A 92 -11.55 3.45 -19.33
CA LEU A 92 -12.09 2.12 -19.64
C LEU A 92 -11.00 1.07 -19.86
N GLU A 93 -9.90 1.44 -20.49
CA GLU A 93 -8.78 0.53 -20.72
C GLU A 93 -8.06 0.20 -19.41
N GLY A 94 -7.85 1.18 -18.52
CA GLY A 94 -7.30 0.93 -17.18
C GLY A 94 -8.19 -0.01 -16.35
N VAL A 95 -9.51 0.14 -16.43
CA VAL A 95 -10.46 -0.79 -15.78
C VAL A 95 -10.31 -2.19 -16.35
N ARG A 96 -10.22 -2.34 -17.69
CA ARG A 96 -10.06 -3.63 -18.37
C ARG A 96 -8.75 -4.31 -17.98
N LEU A 97 -7.65 -3.56 -17.96
CA LEU A 97 -6.33 -4.07 -17.58
C LEU A 97 -6.29 -4.46 -16.10
N ALA A 98 -6.84 -3.63 -15.22
CA ALA A 98 -6.95 -3.94 -13.79
C ALA A 98 -7.77 -5.21 -13.55
N TYR A 99 -8.93 -5.36 -14.22
CA TYR A 99 -9.73 -6.56 -14.15
C TYR A 99 -8.95 -7.81 -14.60
N THR A 100 -8.26 -7.72 -15.75
CA THR A 100 -7.46 -8.81 -16.29
C THR A 100 -6.34 -9.21 -15.34
N GLY A 101 -5.71 -8.22 -14.71
CA GLY A 101 -4.68 -8.45 -13.71
C GLY A 101 -5.20 -9.14 -12.46
N ILE A 102 -6.30 -8.64 -11.90
CA ILE A 102 -6.95 -9.25 -10.75
C ILE A 102 -7.35 -10.68 -11.07
N LYS A 103 -7.93 -10.95 -12.25
CA LYS A 103 -8.27 -12.29 -12.69
C LYS A 103 -7.05 -13.23 -12.71
N LYS A 104 -5.91 -12.79 -13.26
CA LYS A 104 -4.67 -13.58 -13.28
C LYS A 104 -4.14 -13.85 -11.88
N LEU A 105 -4.24 -12.86 -10.98
CA LEU A 105 -3.72 -12.96 -9.62
C LEU A 105 -4.65 -13.69 -8.66
N SER A 106 -5.92 -13.82 -8.99
CA SER A 106 -6.94 -14.46 -8.16
C SER A 106 -6.81 -15.99 -8.07
N VAL A 107 -5.96 -16.60 -8.89
CA VAL A 107 -5.62 -18.02 -8.74
C VAL A 107 -4.87 -18.33 -7.45
N ILE A 108 -4.33 -17.32 -6.78
CA ILE A 108 -3.69 -17.47 -5.47
C ILE A 108 -4.75 -17.25 -4.40
N PRO A 109 -5.11 -18.27 -3.61
CA PRO A 109 -6.12 -18.14 -2.57
C PRO A 109 -5.71 -17.12 -1.49
N SER A 110 -6.71 -16.53 -0.83
CA SER A 110 -6.56 -15.56 0.26
C SER A 110 -5.89 -14.22 -0.10
N ARG A 111 -5.69 -13.93 -1.37
CA ARG A 111 -5.16 -12.65 -1.82
C ARG A 111 -6.24 -11.56 -1.74
N ARG A 112 -5.91 -10.45 -1.08
CA ARG A 112 -6.77 -9.26 -1.01
C ARG A 112 -6.27 -8.21 -1.99
N PHE A 113 -7.20 -7.52 -2.63
CA PHE A 113 -6.87 -6.50 -3.63
C PHE A 113 -7.35 -5.12 -3.18
N GLY A 114 -6.44 -4.15 -3.23
CA GLY A 114 -6.78 -2.74 -3.18
C GLY A 114 -6.58 -2.11 -4.55
N VAL A 115 -7.51 -1.26 -4.97
CA VAL A 115 -7.44 -0.62 -6.28
C VAL A 115 -7.33 0.89 -6.13
N LEU A 116 -6.35 1.43 -6.81
CA LEU A 116 -6.06 2.86 -6.89
C LEU A 116 -6.11 3.31 -8.33
N PHE A 117 -6.90 4.34 -8.61
CA PHE A 117 -6.93 4.98 -9.91
C PHE A 117 -6.16 6.29 -9.92
N SER A 118 -5.59 6.65 -11.08
CA SER A 118 -4.96 7.95 -11.32
C SER A 118 -5.34 8.54 -12.67
N GLY A 119 -5.09 9.84 -12.85
CA GLY A 119 -5.28 10.51 -14.13
C GLY A 119 -6.73 10.80 -14.49
N ALA A 120 -7.65 10.74 -13.54
CA ALA A 120 -9.02 11.19 -13.78
C ALA A 120 -9.07 12.72 -13.83
N HIS A 121 -9.68 13.27 -14.89
CA HIS A 121 -10.01 14.69 -14.98
C HIS A 121 -11.13 15.07 -14.01
N ASP A 122 -12.00 14.10 -13.65
CA ASP A 122 -13.13 14.29 -12.77
C ASP A 122 -13.20 13.15 -11.72
N ARG A 123 -13.44 13.51 -10.47
CA ARG A 123 -13.64 12.55 -9.37
C ARG A 123 -14.84 11.62 -9.60
N LYS A 124 -15.90 12.11 -10.24
CA LYS A 124 -17.08 11.29 -10.57
C LYS A 124 -16.72 10.18 -11.54
N PHE A 125 -15.91 10.51 -12.55
CA PHE A 125 -15.44 9.52 -13.52
C PHE A 125 -14.52 8.47 -12.87
N ALA A 126 -13.59 8.89 -12.00
CA ALA A 126 -12.75 7.96 -11.24
C ALA A 126 -13.59 7.01 -10.41
N ARG A 127 -14.60 7.52 -9.70
CA ARG A 127 -15.53 6.71 -8.92
C ARG A 127 -16.29 5.73 -9.80
N HIS A 128 -16.78 6.15 -10.96
CA HIS A 128 -17.44 5.25 -11.92
C HIS A 128 -16.51 4.11 -12.38
N CYS A 129 -15.23 4.39 -12.64
CA CYS A 129 -14.25 3.35 -12.94
C CYS A 129 -14.07 2.36 -11.79
N GLN A 130 -14.03 2.84 -10.55
CA GLN A 130 -13.94 2.02 -9.35
C GLN A 130 -15.16 1.12 -9.18
N GLU A 131 -16.36 1.68 -9.24
CA GLU A 131 -17.63 0.96 -9.14
C GLU A 131 -17.76 -0.13 -10.23
N ARG A 132 -17.39 0.21 -11.45
CA ARG A 132 -17.39 -0.73 -12.58
C ARG A 132 -16.43 -1.90 -12.38
N LEU A 133 -15.23 -1.62 -11.91
CA LEU A 133 -14.24 -2.65 -11.61
C LEU A 133 -14.71 -3.54 -10.44
N ALA A 134 -15.14 -2.94 -9.34
CA ALA A 134 -15.63 -3.66 -8.17
C ALA A 134 -16.82 -4.56 -8.49
N SER A 135 -17.81 -4.02 -9.24
CA SER A 135 -18.97 -4.81 -9.71
C SER A 135 -18.55 -5.96 -10.63
N GLY A 136 -17.62 -5.71 -11.57
CA GLY A 136 -17.14 -6.73 -12.49
C GLY A 136 -16.38 -7.84 -11.78
N THR A 137 -15.46 -7.51 -10.86
CA THR A 137 -14.69 -8.50 -10.11
C THR A 137 -15.57 -9.32 -9.18
N GLN A 138 -16.52 -8.67 -8.50
CA GLN A 138 -17.49 -9.38 -7.64
C GLN A 138 -18.37 -10.32 -8.44
N ARG A 139 -18.95 -9.85 -9.55
CA ARG A 139 -19.91 -10.62 -10.36
C ARG A 139 -19.27 -11.81 -11.07
N PHE A 140 -18.08 -11.64 -11.65
CA PHE A 140 -17.50 -12.64 -12.54
C PHE A 140 -16.36 -13.45 -11.91
N LEU A 141 -15.75 -12.95 -10.85
CA LEU A 141 -14.64 -13.62 -10.17
C LEU A 141 -14.98 -14.02 -8.73
N GLY A 142 -16.09 -13.52 -8.17
CA GLY A 142 -16.42 -13.69 -6.75
C GLY A 142 -15.47 -12.94 -5.80
N ILE A 143 -14.75 -11.92 -6.31
CA ILE A 143 -13.69 -11.23 -5.58
C ILE A 143 -14.14 -9.81 -5.24
N SER A 144 -14.12 -9.49 -3.95
CA SER A 144 -14.27 -8.12 -3.48
C SER A 144 -12.94 -7.39 -3.57
N VAL A 145 -12.94 -6.21 -4.20
CA VAL A 145 -11.80 -5.31 -4.24
C VAL A 145 -12.04 -4.11 -3.32
N HIS A 146 -10.99 -3.68 -2.62
CA HIS A 146 -11.05 -2.50 -1.76
C HIS A 146 -10.73 -1.24 -2.56
N GLU A 147 -11.63 -0.27 -2.49
CA GLU A 147 -11.40 1.03 -3.10
C GLU A 147 -10.42 1.84 -2.25
N LEU A 148 -9.29 2.20 -2.81
CA LEU A 148 -8.27 3.01 -2.14
C LEU A 148 -8.38 4.50 -2.49
N GLY A 149 -9.18 4.81 -3.49
CA GLY A 149 -9.42 6.16 -3.95
C GLY A 149 -8.77 6.50 -5.28
N ASN A 150 -8.61 7.79 -5.53
CA ASN A 150 -8.00 8.34 -6.73
C ASN A 150 -6.83 9.24 -6.35
N LEU A 151 -5.74 9.14 -7.10
CA LEU A 151 -4.61 10.05 -7.01
C LEU A 151 -4.72 11.14 -8.07
N SER A 152 -4.63 12.36 -7.62
CA SER A 152 -4.45 13.52 -8.49
C SER A 152 -3.10 13.45 -9.21
N ALA A 153 -2.96 14.20 -10.30
CA ALA A 153 -1.64 14.46 -10.88
C ALA A 153 -0.71 15.13 -9.84
N PRO A 154 0.62 14.98 -9.96
CA PRO A 154 1.55 15.68 -9.10
C PRO A 154 1.26 17.18 -9.06
N GLY A 155 1.02 17.71 -7.87
CA GLY A 155 0.61 19.08 -7.63
C GLY A 155 0.13 19.32 -6.19
N PRO A 156 -0.52 20.46 -5.91
CA PRO A 156 -0.90 20.85 -4.53
C PRO A 156 -1.76 19.83 -3.77
N GLY A 157 -2.60 19.07 -4.47
CA GLY A 157 -3.47 18.06 -3.85
C GLY A 157 -2.84 16.69 -3.69
N PHE A 158 -1.73 16.42 -4.37
CA PHE A 158 -1.12 15.09 -4.44
C PHE A 158 -0.67 14.56 -3.07
N SER A 159 -0.05 15.41 -2.26
CA SER A 159 0.45 15.01 -0.93
C SER A 159 -0.70 14.60 0.00
N ALA A 160 -1.83 15.32 -0.03
CA ALA A 160 -3.01 14.97 0.76
C ALA A 160 -3.65 13.65 0.28
N ASP A 161 -3.74 13.44 -1.03
CA ASP A 161 -4.24 12.20 -1.60
C ASP A 161 -3.33 11.02 -1.23
N LEU A 162 -2.02 11.21 -1.26
CA LEU A 162 -1.03 10.21 -0.88
C LEU A 162 -1.11 9.85 0.61
N ALA A 163 -1.27 10.84 1.48
CA ALA A 163 -1.45 10.62 2.92
C ALA A 163 -2.73 9.82 3.21
N ARG A 164 -3.83 10.14 2.53
CA ARG A 164 -5.09 9.41 2.63
C ARG A 164 -4.95 7.96 2.13
N LEU A 165 -4.27 7.77 1.00
CA LEU A 165 -3.97 6.45 0.45
C LEU A 165 -3.17 5.60 1.44
N ALA A 166 -2.09 6.15 2.01
CA ALA A 166 -1.28 5.45 3.00
C ALA A 166 -2.11 5.01 4.21
N GLY A 167 -2.99 5.89 4.74
CA GLY A 167 -3.91 5.54 5.82
C GLY A 167 -4.91 4.44 5.44
N ASN A 168 -5.39 4.42 4.19
CA ASN A 168 -6.26 3.35 3.70
C ASN A 168 -5.51 2.01 3.60
N VAL A 169 -4.28 2.01 3.10
CA VAL A 169 -3.42 0.82 3.02
C VAL A 169 -3.15 0.26 4.42
N GLN A 170 -2.78 1.10 5.39
CA GLN A 170 -2.53 0.68 6.77
C GLN A 170 -3.76 0.02 7.39
N ARG A 171 -4.96 0.60 7.21
CA ARG A 171 -6.21 0.02 7.71
C ARG A 171 -6.47 -1.36 7.12
N LEU A 172 -6.27 -1.52 5.82
CA LEU A 172 -6.50 -2.79 5.13
C LEU A 172 -5.47 -3.86 5.49
N CYS A 173 -4.26 -3.48 5.84
CA CYS A 173 -3.23 -4.38 6.34
C CYS A 173 -3.41 -4.77 7.82
N GLY A 174 -4.45 -4.24 8.50
CA GLY A 174 -4.77 -4.60 9.89
C GLY A 174 -3.97 -3.86 10.95
N LEU A 175 -3.11 -2.90 10.59
CA LEU A 175 -2.27 -2.19 11.55
C LEU A 175 -3.05 -1.28 12.50
N ASN A 176 -4.27 -0.90 12.14
CA ASN A 176 -5.13 -0.10 13.02
C ASN A 176 -5.73 -0.92 14.19
N SER A 177 -5.71 -2.25 14.11
CA SER A 177 -6.18 -3.11 15.22
C SER A 177 -5.24 -3.07 16.42
N LEU A 178 -3.96 -2.77 16.21
CA LEU A 178 -2.97 -2.63 17.28
C LEU A 178 -3.14 -1.33 18.07
N ARG A 179 -3.84 -0.35 17.52
CA ARG A 179 -4.05 0.97 18.14
C ARG A 179 -5.08 0.96 19.27
N ASN A 180 -5.93 -0.06 19.35
CA ASN A 180 -7.06 -0.16 20.29
C ASN A 180 -6.89 -1.28 21.32
N GLN A 181 -5.70 -1.85 21.49
CA GLN A 181 -5.47 -2.68 22.67
C GLN A 181 -5.24 -1.73 23.85
N PRO A 182 -6.17 -1.70 24.85
CA PRO A 182 -5.92 -1.00 26.08
C PRO A 182 -4.69 -1.66 26.72
N GLU A 183 -3.75 -0.83 27.18
CA GLU A 183 -2.65 -1.29 28.03
C GLU A 183 -3.24 -2.16 29.13
N MET A 184 -3.06 -3.47 29.03
CA MET A 184 -3.34 -4.34 30.15
C MET A 184 -2.28 -4.03 31.20
N THR A 185 -2.60 -3.08 32.07
CA THR A 185 -1.89 -2.83 33.32
C THR A 185 -1.85 -4.15 34.08
N HIS A 186 -0.69 -4.79 34.08
CA HIS A 186 -0.40 -5.85 35.01
C HIS A 186 -0.36 -5.28 36.42
N THR A 187 -1.38 -5.58 37.17
CA THR A 187 -1.43 -5.39 38.63
C THR A 187 -0.73 -6.57 39.29
#